data_8df85b9aab3f443da3f594bd1b8e39dc
#
_entry.id   8df85b9aab3f443da3f594bd1b8e39dc
#
_cell.length_a   1.000
_cell.length_b   1.000
_cell.length_c   1.000
_cell.angle_alpha   90.00
_cell.angle_beta   90.00
_cell.angle_gamma   90.00
#
_symmetry.space_group_name_H-M   'P 1'
#
loop_
_entity.id
_entity.type
_entity.pdbx_description
1 polymer ?
#
loop_
_entity_poly.entity_id
_entity_poly.type
_entity_poly.pdbx_seq_one_letter_code
_entity_poly.pdbx_strand_id
1 'polypeptide(L)'
;MKKVFSLLASVLMLVSITYWQSQRMVLLEEFTSSTCGPCVTANSKIHGWLVQYPTTFTAIFYHMNWPPPGNDPMYLANPVDNNARRSYYNVNSVPNSVVDGNVYNGNGNSLQWSVISNRANVPSPFEIQLQHTLSPAQDIVYLTMVAKATQTAVGNLVAHNVVIEKLVHFTNPPGSNGETNFDHVMKKMLPTKDGTQLPDYEPGDYSIIQTSCVMANVYDVDEIAGVGFIQNNTTKEVLQSANSSANFPTLPYNRDLQVMSVQNVSATNCSGAVAPVVTVRNNGNNTITSFDLNFNVNGGTVSTQGWTGSIAPLETTSVTLPGYTFTPQLSNTLQIYSNHPNSSTDEYPKNDTLTIPISGAEATSLTLYLFIKTDNNPQETTWDIKDAGGLIVASGGPYTTPNIVNRDTIEIPAYGCYTFTIYDAGGNGICCNNGNGLYLLQDDLGTEIVEGGNFGAYQPTEFNANLPSAIEVFDQTRALRVFPNPANGSATAAFYLPDPGTAELSLKDMTGRNVWSARQGYLPEGDHRTEIDLTGVVPGIYFLQLTTGNKVYTRKVTVNR
;
A
#
# COMPACT_ATOMS: atom_id res chain seq x y z
N MET A 1 1.40 77.70 -12.47
CA MET A 1 1.09 76.30 -12.82
C MET A 1 1.86 75.41 -11.86
N LYS A 2 1.19 74.98 -10.79
CA LYS A 2 1.77 74.10 -9.79
C LYS A 2 1.22 72.68 -10.07
N LYS A 3 2.12 71.74 -10.39
CA LYS A 3 1.78 70.31 -10.53
C LYS A 3 1.70 69.67 -9.11
N VAL A 4 0.53 69.19 -8.74
CA VAL A 4 0.31 68.38 -7.55
C VAL A 4 0.57 66.93 -7.93
N PHE A 5 1.64 66.32 -7.38
CA PHE A 5 1.88 64.89 -7.43
C PHE A 5 1.05 64.20 -6.33
N SER A 6 0.07 63.42 -6.72
CA SER A 6 -0.67 62.56 -5.83
C SER A 6 0.09 61.23 -5.69
N LEU A 7 0.62 60.96 -4.50
CA LEU A 7 1.25 59.69 -4.13
C LEU A 7 0.14 58.73 -3.66
N LEU A 8 -0.25 57.77 -4.48
CA LEU A 8 -1.13 56.67 -4.03
C LEU A 8 -0.23 55.65 -3.32
N ALA A 9 -0.27 55.66 -2.01
CA ALA A 9 0.33 54.60 -1.18
C ALA A 9 -0.62 53.40 -1.15
N SER A 10 -0.33 52.35 -1.91
CA SER A 10 -0.99 51.06 -1.81
C SER A 10 -0.52 50.36 -0.54
N VAL A 11 -1.37 50.35 0.48
CA VAL A 11 -1.16 49.55 1.69
C VAL A 11 -1.49 48.10 1.30
N LEU A 12 -0.46 47.30 1.06
CA LEU A 12 -0.58 45.84 1.00
C LEU A 12 -0.88 45.36 2.43
N MET A 13 -2.15 45.07 2.75
CA MET A 13 -2.50 44.33 3.94
C MET A 13 -2.01 42.90 3.80
N LEU A 14 -0.84 42.60 4.32
CA LEU A 14 -0.41 41.23 4.60
C LEU A 14 -1.31 40.69 5.71
N VAL A 15 -2.35 39.96 5.32
CA VAL A 15 -3.08 39.11 6.26
C VAL A 15 -2.13 37.95 6.62
N SER A 16 -1.39 38.13 7.70
CA SER A 16 -0.66 37.01 8.31
C SER A 16 -1.70 36.08 8.90
N ILE A 17 -1.98 34.97 8.24
CA ILE A 17 -2.72 33.85 8.81
C ILE A 17 -1.81 33.29 9.89
N THR A 18 -2.04 33.67 11.14
CA THR A 18 -1.37 33.05 12.29
C THR A 18 -2.01 31.69 12.49
N TYR A 19 -1.38 30.65 11.98
CA TYR A 19 -1.73 29.28 12.39
C TYR A 19 -1.37 29.12 13.86
N TRP A 20 -2.37 28.90 14.69
CA TRP A 20 -2.16 28.63 16.11
C TRP A 20 -1.48 27.27 16.22
N GLN A 21 -0.38 27.22 16.95
CA GLN A 21 0.32 25.98 17.24
C GLN A 21 -0.58 25.06 18.07
N SER A 22 -0.69 23.80 17.64
CA SER A 22 -1.53 22.82 18.35
C SER A 22 -0.91 22.43 19.69
N GLN A 23 -1.76 22.31 20.72
CA GLN A 23 -1.37 21.76 22.00
C GLN A 23 -0.95 20.30 21.80
N ARG A 24 0.23 19.94 22.29
CA ARG A 24 0.73 18.57 22.24
C ARG A 24 0.05 17.70 23.29
N MET A 25 -0.42 16.53 22.87
CA MET A 25 -0.66 15.39 23.75
C MET A 25 0.55 14.45 23.63
N VAL A 26 1.22 14.21 24.74
CA VAL A 26 2.46 13.41 24.79
C VAL A 26 2.11 11.93 24.75
N LEU A 27 2.79 11.13 23.93
CA LEU A 27 2.68 9.67 23.96
C LEU A 27 3.69 9.06 24.94
N LEU A 28 3.20 8.24 25.83
CA LEU A 28 4.01 7.35 26.67
C LEU A 28 3.79 5.90 26.21
N GLU A 29 4.85 5.24 25.79
CA GLU A 29 4.83 3.81 25.45
C GLU A 29 5.55 3.07 26.59
N GLU A 30 4.79 2.27 27.35
CA GLU A 30 5.31 1.52 28.51
C GLU A 30 5.46 0.05 28.14
N PHE A 31 6.65 -0.49 28.34
CA PHE A 31 6.92 -1.91 28.18
C PHE A 31 6.92 -2.57 29.55
N THR A 32 5.98 -3.48 29.75
CA THR A 32 5.65 -4.06 31.07
C THR A 32 5.43 -5.58 31.00
N SER A 33 5.13 -6.21 32.11
CA SER A 33 4.72 -7.62 32.17
C SER A 33 4.06 -7.95 33.51
N SER A 34 3.02 -8.79 33.48
CA SER A 34 2.37 -9.34 34.67
C SER A 34 3.27 -10.24 35.53
N THR A 35 4.49 -10.58 35.03
CA THR A 35 5.50 -11.35 35.78
C THR A 35 6.67 -10.51 36.28
N CYS A 36 6.61 -9.20 36.09
CA CYS A 36 7.68 -8.26 36.44
C CYS A 36 7.35 -7.53 37.76
N GLY A 37 8.00 -7.89 38.87
CA GLY A 37 7.79 -7.22 40.16
C GLY A 37 8.04 -5.70 40.14
N PRO A 38 9.18 -5.20 39.61
CA PRO A 38 9.43 -3.76 39.51
C PRO A 38 8.44 -2.98 38.61
N CYS A 39 7.70 -3.67 37.70
CA CYS A 39 6.72 -3.05 36.82
C CYS A 39 5.51 -2.50 37.59
N VAL A 40 5.12 -3.14 38.69
CA VAL A 40 4.01 -2.69 39.57
C VAL A 40 4.16 -1.22 39.96
N THR A 41 5.39 -0.81 40.36
CA THR A 41 5.64 0.58 40.79
C THR A 41 5.57 1.56 39.60
N ALA A 42 6.12 1.19 38.44
CA ALA A 42 6.04 2.01 37.23
C ALA A 42 4.59 2.14 36.74
N ASN A 43 3.87 1.03 36.62
CA ASN A 43 2.46 0.98 36.17
C ASN A 43 1.57 1.82 37.09
N SER A 44 1.66 1.66 38.43
CA SER A 44 0.87 2.43 39.42
C SER A 44 1.13 3.94 39.31
N LYS A 45 2.39 4.33 39.09
CA LYS A 45 2.78 5.73 38.91
C LYS A 45 2.16 6.32 37.62
N ILE A 46 2.26 5.59 36.50
CA ILE A 46 1.69 6.01 35.21
C ILE A 46 0.17 6.07 35.30
N HIS A 47 -0.47 5.08 35.93
CA HIS A 47 -1.91 5.10 36.25
C HIS A 47 -2.31 6.40 36.96
N GLY A 48 -1.59 6.74 38.04
CA GLY A 48 -1.85 7.98 38.77
C GLY A 48 -1.77 9.25 37.89
N TRP A 49 -0.82 9.29 36.96
CA TRP A 49 -0.72 10.39 36.01
C TRP A 49 -1.82 10.38 34.94
N LEU A 50 -2.24 9.21 34.45
CA LEU A 50 -3.36 9.08 33.50
C LEU A 50 -4.67 9.62 34.10
N VAL A 51 -4.92 9.33 35.37
CA VAL A 51 -6.10 9.84 36.11
C VAL A 51 -6.00 11.35 36.34
N GLN A 52 -4.80 11.84 36.71
CA GLN A 52 -4.61 13.26 37.09
C GLN A 52 -4.49 14.20 35.87
N TYR A 53 -3.95 13.73 34.74
CA TYR A 53 -3.61 14.58 33.59
C TYR A 53 -4.13 13.99 32.24
N PRO A 54 -5.42 13.62 32.12
CA PRO A 54 -5.95 12.84 30.98
C PRO A 54 -5.92 13.60 29.64
N THR A 55 -5.69 14.92 29.65
CA THR A 55 -5.61 15.76 28.44
C THR A 55 -4.17 16.17 28.09
N THR A 56 -3.18 15.84 28.92
CA THR A 56 -1.77 16.23 28.75
C THR A 56 -0.99 15.14 28.03
N PHE A 57 -1.29 13.88 28.35
CA PHE A 57 -0.63 12.73 27.73
C PHE A 57 -1.58 11.53 27.64
N THR A 58 -1.18 10.58 26.80
CA THR A 58 -1.80 9.25 26.72
C THR A 58 -0.72 8.19 26.85
N ALA A 59 -1.12 6.95 27.12
CA ALA A 59 -0.20 5.82 27.20
C ALA A 59 -0.66 4.62 26.40
N ILE A 60 0.29 3.78 25.99
CA ILE A 60 0.06 2.46 25.44
C ILE A 60 0.98 1.50 26.19
N PHE A 61 0.40 0.42 26.74
CA PHE A 61 1.17 -0.60 27.45
C PHE A 61 1.38 -1.79 26.53
N TYR A 62 2.66 -2.06 26.22
CA TYR A 62 3.12 -3.21 25.46
C TYR A 62 3.61 -4.28 26.43
N HIS A 63 2.92 -5.41 26.47
CA HIS A 63 3.26 -6.51 27.36
C HIS A 63 4.37 -7.38 26.79
N MET A 64 5.26 -7.86 27.68
CA MET A 64 6.42 -8.69 27.33
C MET A 64 6.33 -10.07 28.00
N ASN A 65 6.94 -11.09 27.36
CA ASN A 65 6.94 -12.46 27.87
C ASN A 65 8.14 -12.73 28.82
N TRP A 66 8.60 -11.70 29.53
CA TRP A 66 9.69 -11.78 30.50
C TRP A 66 9.52 -10.72 31.60
N PRO A 67 10.17 -10.87 32.78
CA PRO A 67 11.10 -11.94 33.17
C PRO A 67 10.41 -13.31 33.32
N PRO A 68 11.20 -14.42 33.49
CA PRO A 68 10.61 -15.70 33.86
C PRO A 68 9.71 -15.57 35.11
N PRO A 69 8.59 -16.32 35.18
CA PRO A 69 8.23 -17.47 34.34
C PRO A 69 7.64 -17.11 32.95
N GLY A 70 7.41 -15.84 32.63
CA GLY A 70 6.73 -15.44 31.42
C GLY A 70 5.23 -15.79 31.44
N ASN A 71 4.64 -16.13 30.28
CA ASN A 71 3.23 -16.46 30.12
C ASN A 71 2.27 -15.31 30.45
N ASP A 72 2.72 -14.07 30.21
CA ASP A 72 1.85 -12.89 30.29
C ASP A 72 0.72 -13.00 29.27
N PRO A 73 -0.57 -13.07 29.70
CA PRO A 73 -1.68 -13.32 28.79
C PRO A 73 -1.89 -12.17 27.78
N MET A 74 -1.56 -10.92 28.14
CA MET A 74 -1.67 -9.77 27.24
C MET A 74 -0.56 -9.79 26.18
N TYR A 75 0.64 -10.30 26.50
CA TYR A 75 1.64 -10.58 25.49
C TYR A 75 1.21 -11.71 24.55
N LEU A 76 0.73 -12.82 25.12
CA LEU A 76 0.32 -14.00 24.32
C LEU A 76 -0.85 -13.70 23.38
N ALA A 77 -1.67 -12.71 23.72
CA ALA A 77 -2.77 -12.24 22.87
C ALA A 77 -2.29 -11.63 21.53
N ASN A 78 -1.15 -10.92 21.52
CA ASN A 78 -0.57 -10.33 20.30
C ASN A 78 0.96 -10.18 20.40
N PRO A 79 1.72 -11.27 20.27
CA PRO A 79 3.19 -11.20 20.36
C PRO A 79 3.81 -10.40 19.22
N VAL A 80 3.15 -10.36 18.05
CA VAL A 80 3.69 -9.72 16.84
C VAL A 80 3.86 -8.22 17.04
N ASP A 81 2.77 -7.53 17.41
CA ASP A 81 2.79 -6.08 17.54
C ASP A 81 3.58 -5.64 18.79
N ASN A 82 3.46 -6.38 19.92
CA ASN A 82 4.27 -6.16 21.10
C ASN A 82 5.78 -6.23 20.81
N ASN A 83 6.23 -7.28 20.11
CA ASN A 83 7.64 -7.44 19.75
C ASN A 83 8.09 -6.42 18.69
N ALA A 84 7.22 -5.99 17.79
CA ALA A 84 7.56 -4.98 16.80
C ALA A 84 7.95 -3.65 17.47
N ARG A 85 7.11 -3.13 18.38
CA ARG A 85 7.42 -1.88 19.10
C ARG A 85 8.62 -2.02 20.04
N ARG A 86 8.74 -3.15 20.74
CA ARG A 86 9.91 -3.48 21.53
C ARG A 86 11.20 -3.40 20.71
N SER A 87 11.20 -4.05 19.54
CA SER A 87 12.38 -4.08 18.64
C SER A 87 12.67 -2.71 18.04
N TYR A 88 11.64 -1.93 17.69
CA TYR A 88 11.78 -0.57 17.18
C TYR A 88 12.55 0.34 18.13
N TYR A 89 12.33 0.22 19.45
CA TYR A 89 13.01 1.01 20.49
C TYR A 89 14.22 0.32 21.12
N ASN A 90 14.56 -0.90 20.71
CA ASN A 90 15.63 -1.72 21.29
C ASN A 90 15.45 -1.95 22.79
N VAL A 91 14.21 -2.18 23.25
CA VAL A 91 13.91 -2.45 24.64
C VAL A 91 14.36 -3.86 25.02
N ASN A 92 15.20 -3.98 26.08
CA ASN A 92 15.81 -5.23 26.53
C ASN A 92 15.44 -5.62 27.97
N SER A 93 14.72 -4.76 28.67
CA SER A 93 14.27 -5.00 30.05
C SER A 93 12.96 -4.29 30.33
N VAL A 94 12.21 -4.74 31.34
CA VAL A 94 10.98 -4.10 31.84
C VAL A 94 11.15 -3.80 33.34
N PRO A 95 10.49 -2.74 33.85
CA PRO A 95 9.71 -1.73 33.13
C PRO A 95 10.60 -0.81 32.29
N ASN A 96 10.13 -0.46 31.08
CA ASN A 96 10.81 0.54 30.25
C ASN A 96 9.78 1.50 29.64
N SER A 97 9.97 2.79 29.85
CA SER A 97 9.14 3.86 29.32
C SER A 97 9.83 4.55 28.16
N VAL A 98 9.07 4.84 27.11
CA VAL A 98 9.49 5.68 25.99
C VAL A 98 8.53 6.86 25.89
N VAL A 99 9.04 8.10 25.96
CA VAL A 99 8.24 9.32 25.86
C VAL A 99 8.48 9.96 24.50
N ASP A 100 7.40 10.19 23.73
CA ASP A 100 7.40 10.76 22.37
C ASP A 100 8.52 10.18 21.47
N GLY A 101 8.81 8.90 21.65
CA GLY A 101 9.72 8.12 20.83
C GLY A 101 11.20 8.35 21.05
N ASN A 102 11.63 9.57 21.35
CA ASN A 102 13.06 9.93 21.51
C ASN A 102 13.36 10.91 22.66
N VAL A 103 12.33 11.40 23.37
CA VAL A 103 12.52 12.35 24.49
C VAL A 103 13.02 11.63 25.74
N TYR A 104 12.57 10.42 25.97
CA TYR A 104 13.02 9.53 27.02
C TYR A 104 12.92 8.08 26.53
N ASN A 105 13.93 7.28 26.84
CA ASN A 105 13.88 5.82 26.67
C ASN A 105 14.70 5.19 27.80
N GLY A 106 14.03 4.62 28.79
CA GLY A 106 14.71 4.11 29.97
C GLY A 106 13.77 3.49 31.00
N ASN A 107 14.35 3.11 32.17
CA ASN A 107 13.59 2.44 33.22
C ASN A 107 12.37 3.25 33.66
N GLY A 108 11.17 2.66 33.59
CA GLY A 108 9.91 3.30 33.93
C GLY A 108 9.86 3.85 35.35
N ASN A 109 10.50 3.19 36.31
CA ASN A 109 10.56 3.69 37.69
C ASN A 109 11.35 5.00 37.83
N SER A 110 12.32 5.25 36.95
CA SER A 110 13.13 6.47 36.95
C SER A 110 12.49 7.63 36.20
N LEU A 111 11.44 7.39 35.39
CA LEU A 111 10.74 8.44 34.67
C LEU A 111 10.12 9.45 35.64
N GLN A 112 10.36 10.74 35.41
CA GLN A 112 9.80 11.83 36.19
C GLN A 112 8.68 12.54 35.42
N TRP A 113 7.66 13.03 36.14
CA TRP A 113 6.57 13.80 35.54
C TRP A 113 7.07 15.02 34.74
N SER A 114 8.16 15.64 35.18
CA SER A 114 8.75 16.79 34.47
C SER A 114 9.16 16.50 33.04
N VAL A 115 9.48 15.25 32.68
CA VAL A 115 9.79 14.88 31.29
C VAL A 115 8.54 15.03 30.43
N ILE A 116 7.41 14.51 30.90
CA ILE A 116 6.12 14.59 30.21
C ILE A 116 5.61 16.03 30.17
N SER A 117 5.58 16.72 31.31
CA SER A 117 5.05 18.08 31.40
C SER A 117 5.87 19.09 30.58
N ASN A 118 7.20 18.98 30.58
CA ASN A 118 8.04 19.82 29.73
C ASN A 118 7.81 19.53 28.23
N ARG A 119 7.64 18.26 27.87
CA ARG A 119 7.33 17.90 26.48
C ARG A 119 5.96 18.39 26.03
N ALA A 120 4.96 18.35 26.88
CA ALA A 120 3.61 18.86 26.61
C ALA A 120 3.59 20.37 26.32
N ASN A 121 4.57 21.15 26.82
CA ASN A 121 4.74 22.56 26.53
C ASN A 121 5.40 22.84 25.15
N VAL A 122 5.91 21.81 24.45
CA VAL A 122 6.44 21.95 23.10
C VAL A 122 5.29 21.81 22.12
N PRO A 123 4.96 22.85 21.33
CA PRO A 123 3.86 22.78 20.40
C PRO A 123 3.98 21.63 19.40
N SER A 124 2.83 21.13 18.93
CA SER A 124 2.77 20.09 17.91
C SER A 124 2.56 20.71 16.52
N PRO A 125 3.18 20.16 15.46
CA PRO A 125 2.86 20.53 14.09
C PRO A 125 1.51 19.96 13.60
N PHE A 126 0.83 19.13 14.40
CA PHE A 126 -0.45 18.50 14.05
C PHE A 126 -1.51 18.73 15.11
N GLU A 127 -2.75 18.82 14.64
CA GLU A 127 -3.96 18.58 15.40
C GLU A 127 -4.50 17.20 14.98
N ILE A 128 -4.78 16.32 15.95
CA ILE A 128 -5.35 15.00 15.70
C ILE A 128 -6.67 14.86 16.42
N GLN A 129 -7.70 14.44 15.69
CA GLN A 129 -8.95 13.93 16.24
C GLN A 129 -9.06 12.45 15.89
N LEU A 130 -9.40 11.64 16.87
CA LEU A 130 -9.55 10.20 16.71
C LEU A 130 -10.93 9.75 17.18
N GLN A 131 -11.66 9.08 16.31
CA GLN A 131 -12.91 8.40 16.65
C GLN A 131 -12.70 6.90 16.73
N HIS A 132 -13.41 6.23 17.64
CA HIS A 132 -13.64 4.81 17.58
C HIS A 132 -15.13 4.49 17.55
N THR A 133 -15.50 3.46 16.80
CA THR A 133 -16.85 2.89 16.78
C THR A 133 -16.74 1.37 16.68
N LEU A 134 -17.78 0.67 17.13
CA LEU A 134 -17.88 -0.78 17.02
C LEU A 134 -18.93 -1.17 15.98
N SER A 135 -18.77 -2.34 15.37
CA SER A 135 -19.83 -2.97 14.58
C SER A 135 -21.06 -3.25 15.47
N PRO A 136 -22.25 -3.40 14.88
CA PRO A 136 -23.45 -3.77 15.65
C PRO A 136 -23.31 -5.09 16.42
N ALA A 137 -22.48 -6.02 15.92
CA ALA A 137 -22.16 -7.29 16.59
C ALA A 137 -21.06 -7.14 17.66
N GLN A 138 -20.44 -5.96 17.77
CA GLN A 138 -19.32 -5.65 18.65
C GLN A 138 -18.10 -6.58 18.43
N ASP A 139 -17.90 -7.03 17.21
CA ASP A 139 -16.79 -7.91 16.81
C ASP A 139 -15.72 -7.19 15.96
N ILE A 140 -16.04 -6.01 15.42
CA ILE A 140 -15.12 -5.17 14.65
C ILE A 140 -15.02 -3.79 15.31
N VAL A 141 -13.79 -3.31 15.49
CA VAL A 141 -13.51 -1.91 15.85
C VAL A 141 -13.07 -1.13 14.62
N TYR A 142 -13.63 0.07 14.47
CA TYR A 142 -13.26 1.05 13.45
C TYR A 142 -12.59 2.24 14.13
N LEU A 143 -11.45 2.67 13.59
CA LEU A 143 -10.75 3.89 14.02
C LEU A 143 -10.67 4.85 12.84
N THR A 144 -11.12 6.10 13.06
CA THR A 144 -11.00 7.19 12.10
C THR A 144 -10.16 8.30 12.69
N MET A 145 -8.96 8.51 12.17
CA MET A 145 -8.08 9.61 12.53
C MET A 145 -8.21 10.73 11.49
N VAL A 146 -8.43 11.95 11.96
CA VAL A 146 -8.29 13.18 11.17
C VAL A 146 -7.05 13.90 11.70
N ALA A 147 -6.02 14.00 10.87
CA ALA A 147 -4.76 14.66 11.19
C ALA A 147 -4.62 15.92 10.32
N LYS A 148 -4.62 17.10 10.93
CA LYS A 148 -4.46 18.39 10.25
C LYS A 148 -3.13 19.02 10.64
N ALA A 149 -2.34 19.41 9.64
CA ALA A 149 -1.10 20.12 9.87
C ALA A 149 -1.34 21.58 10.24
N THR A 150 -0.73 22.04 11.32
CA THR A 150 -0.70 23.43 11.77
C THR A 150 0.62 24.11 11.43
N GLN A 151 1.64 23.32 11.10
CA GLN A 151 2.95 23.74 10.64
C GLN A 151 3.44 22.79 9.54
N THR A 152 4.47 23.19 8.79
CA THR A 152 5.16 22.30 7.86
C THR A 152 5.72 21.08 8.62
N ALA A 153 5.45 19.89 8.12
CA ALA A 153 5.96 18.63 8.65
C ALA A 153 6.42 17.76 7.48
N VAL A 154 7.70 17.40 7.49
CA VAL A 154 8.35 16.67 6.40
C VAL A 154 9.15 15.48 6.91
N GLY A 155 9.39 14.52 6.05
CA GLY A 155 10.24 13.36 6.31
C GLY A 155 9.48 12.03 6.31
N ASN A 156 10.04 11.02 6.95
CA ASN A 156 9.41 9.69 7.00
C ASN A 156 8.28 9.65 8.04
N LEU A 157 7.15 10.28 7.72
CA LEU A 157 6.00 10.43 8.60
C LEU A 157 5.08 9.21 8.50
N VAL A 158 4.72 8.63 9.65
CA VAL A 158 3.85 7.47 9.73
C VAL A 158 2.76 7.70 10.77
N ALA A 159 1.51 7.46 10.39
CA ALA A 159 0.38 7.42 11.32
C ALA A 159 0.18 6.00 11.85
N HIS A 160 -0.06 5.91 13.15
CA HIS A 160 -0.45 4.67 13.82
C HIS A 160 -1.81 4.86 14.51
N ASN A 161 -2.73 3.95 14.23
CA ASN A 161 -3.96 3.75 14.99
C ASN A 161 -3.80 2.50 15.84
N VAL A 162 -3.81 2.63 17.15
CA VAL A 162 -3.61 1.51 18.07
C VAL A 162 -4.89 1.24 18.84
N VAL A 163 -5.44 0.05 18.69
CA VAL A 163 -6.55 -0.42 19.52
C VAL A 163 -6.00 -0.79 20.88
N ILE A 164 -6.60 -0.23 21.92
CA ILE A 164 -6.28 -0.51 23.31
C ILE A 164 -7.54 -0.99 24.07
N GLU A 165 -7.33 -1.69 25.17
CA GLU A 165 -8.33 -1.89 26.22
C GLU A 165 -7.91 -1.03 27.41
N LYS A 166 -8.72 -0.01 27.76
CA LYS A 166 -8.36 1.02 28.76
C LYS A 166 -8.10 0.42 30.15
N LEU A 167 -8.87 -0.62 30.49
CA LEU A 167 -8.68 -1.37 31.71
C LEU A 167 -8.92 -2.86 31.47
N VAL A 168 -7.90 -3.67 31.68
CA VAL A 168 -8.05 -5.13 31.76
C VAL A 168 -8.03 -5.54 33.22
N HIS A 169 -9.09 -6.18 33.69
CA HIS A 169 -9.23 -6.63 35.09
C HIS A 169 -9.24 -8.16 35.18
N PHE A 170 -8.46 -8.68 36.11
CA PHE A 170 -8.47 -10.10 36.49
C PHE A 170 -8.91 -10.28 37.93
N THR A 171 -9.76 -11.24 38.19
CA THR A 171 -10.17 -11.59 39.56
C THR A 171 -8.99 -12.11 40.40
N ASN A 172 -8.07 -12.85 39.77
CA ASN A 172 -6.80 -13.29 40.36
C ASN A 172 -5.64 -12.80 39.52
N PRO A 173 -4.49 -12.47 40.12
CA PRO A 173 -3.32 -12.05 39.37
C PRO A 173 -2.96 -13.05 38.26
N PRO A 174 -2.86 -12.62 36.98
CA PRO A 174 -2.54 -13.51 35.87
C PRO A 174 -1.07 -13.88 35.81
N GLY A 175 -0.23 -13.15 36.54
CA GLY A 175 1.22 -13.34 36.62
C GLY A 175 1.74 -13.28 38.05
N SER A 176 3.06 -13.39 38.20
CA SER A 176 3.73 -13.49 39.51
C SER A 176 3.93 -12.15 40.21
N ASN A 177 3.62 -11.02 39.59
CA ASN A 177 3.85 -9.68 40.17
C ASN A 177 2.72 -9.22 41.12
N GLY A 178 1.55 -9.90 41.10
CA GLY A 178 0.41 -9.62 41.96
C GLY A 178 -0.56 -8.56 41.44
N GLU A 179 -0.32 -7.95 40.27
CA GLU A 179 -1.26 -7.02 39.64
C GLU A 179 -2.51 -7.75 39.12
N THR A 180 -3.66 -7.08 39.27
CA THR A 180 -4.96 -7.53 38.73
C THR A 180 -5.57 -6.55 37.76
N ASN A 181 -5.06 -5.31 37.70
CA ASN A 181 -5.53 -4.25 36.81
C ASN A 181 -4.38 -3.80 35.92
N PHE A 182 -4.66 -3.70 34.62
CA PHE A 182 -3.68 -3.30 33.61
C PHE A 182 -4.30 -2.22 32.73
N ASP A 183 -3.65 -1.05 32.67
CA ASP A 183 -4.14 0.12 31.94
C ASP A 183 -3.73 0.07 30.47
N HIS A 184 -4.58 0.60 29.58
CA HIS A 184 -4.27 0.91 28.18
C HIS A 184 -3.50 -0.21 27.45
N VAL A 185 -3.95 -1.46 27.67
CA VAL A 185 -3.31 -2.66 27.11
C VAL A 185 -3.43 -2.64 25.58
N MET A 186 -2.30 -2.69 24.87
CA MET A 186 -2.28 -2.78 23.41
C MET A 186 -2.93 -4.08 22.95
N LYS A 187 -3.94 -3.97 22.08
CA LYS A 187 -4.62 -5.09 21.44
C LYS A 187 -4.18 -5.30 20.00
N LYS A 188 -4.10 -4.20 19.21
CA LYS A 188 -3.74 -4.27 17.80
C LYS A 188 -3.19 -2.93 17.29
N MET A 189 -2.15 -2.98 16.46
CA MET A 189 -1.67 -1.85 15.68
C MET A 189 -2.26 -1.90 14.26
N LEU A 190 -2.77 -0.78 13.76
CA LEU A 190 -3.51 -0.68 12.51
C LEU A 190 -2.88 0.31 11.51
N PRO A 191 -2.97 0.01 10.19
CA PRO A 191 -3.51 -1.22 9.59
C PRO A 191 -2.61 -2.44 9.84
N THR A 192 -1.34 -2.20 10.14
CA THR A 192 -0.31 -3.17 10.55
C THR A 192 0.61 -2.53 11.58
N LYS A 193 1.55 -3.31 12.14
CA LYS A 193 2.63 -2.81 13.03
C LYS A 193 3.46 -1.67 12.42
N ASP A 194 3.46 -1.54 11.08
CA ASP A 194 4.26 -0.53 10.36
C ASP A 194 3.51 0.79 10.16
N GLY A 195 2.19 0.82 10.44
CA GLY A 195 1.33 2.00 10.34
C GLY A 195 0.97 2.37 8.89
N THR A 196 0.54 3.63 8.70
CA THR A 196 0.20 4.22 7.39
C THR A 196 1.21 5.31 7.05
N GLN A 197 1.89 5.17 5.91
CA GLN A 197 2.81 6.20 5.41
C GLN A 197 2.05 7.47 5.08
N LEU A 198 2.57 8.62 5.51
CA LEU A 198 2.01 9.93 5.26
C LEU A 198 2.88 10.75 4.30
N PRO A 199 2.29 11.70 3.55
CA PRO A 199 3.03 12.66 2.74
C PRO A 199 3.72 13.72 3.60
N ASP A 200 4.48 14.61 2.96
CA ASP A 200 4.89 15.88 3.54
C ASP A 200 3.68 16.83 3.64
N TYR A 201 3.66 17.68 4.64
CA TYR A 201 2.55 18.58 4.94
C TYR A 201 3.00 20.03 4.99
N GLU A 202 2.16 20.90 4.43
CA GLU A 202 2.16 22.33 4.67
C GLU A 202 1.00 22.71 5.63
N PRO A 203 1.06 23.86 6.31
CA PRO A 203 -0.02 24.31 7.18
C PRO A 203 -1.38 24.32 6.48
N GLY A 204 -2.38 23.66 7.07
CA GLY A 204 -3.72 23.48 6.51
C GLY A 204 -3.91 22.15 5.76
N ASP A 205 -2.84 21.47 5.37
CA ASP A 205 -2.96 20.11 4.83
C ASP A 205 -3.48 19.14 5.88
N TYR A 206 -4.11 18.07 5.44
CA TYR A 206 -4.67 17.08 6.33
C TYR A 206 -4.70 15.68 5.70
N SER A 207 -4.85 14.67 6.54
CA SER A 207 -5.13 13.29 6.12
C SER A 207 -6.23 12.68 6.98
N ILE A 208 -7.04 11.83 6.36
CA ILE A 208 -8.06 11.01 7.03
C ILE A 208 -7.65 9.56 6.89
N ILE A 209 -7.35 8.92 8.01
CA ILE A 209 -6.88 7.54 8.08
C ILE A 209 -7.96 6.68 8.74
N GLN A 210 -8.66 5.89 7.93
CA GLN A 210 -9.68 4.95 8.39
C GLN A 210 -9.09 3.54 8.44
N THR A 211 -9.20 2.90 9.59
CA THR A 211 -8.68 1.54 9.81
C THR A 211 -9.68 0.72 10.61
N SER A 212 -9.66 -0.59 10.46
CA SER A 212 -10.50 -1.49 11.23
C SER A 212 -9.81 -2.83 11.47
N CYS A 213 -10.26 -3.56 12.48
CA CYS A 213 -9.90 -4.96 12.64
C CYS A 213 -11.01 -5.73 13.36
N VAL A 214 -11.04 -7.03 13.09
CA VAL A 214 -11.80 -7.97 13.93
C VAL A 214 -11.12 -8.02 15.31
N MET A 215 -11.93 -7.87 16.36
CA MET A 215 -11.43 -7.90 17.73
C MET A 215 -11.12 -9.32 18.17
N ALA A 216 -10.00 -9.49 18.84
CA ALA A 216 -9.57 -10.75 19.39
C ALA A 216 -9.00 -10.55 20.81
N ASN A 217 -9.21 -11.53 21.68
CA ASN A 217 -8.67 -11.53 23.05
C ASN A 217 -9.07 -10.28 23.85
N VAL A 218 -10.30 -9.80 23.68
CA VAL A 218 -10.87 -8.67 24.44
C VAL A 218 -11.45 -9.22 25.75
N TYR A 219 -11.16 -8.57 26.86
CA TYR A 219 -11.68 -8.93 28.19
C TYR A 219 -12.97 -8.19 28.51
N ASP A 220 -13.04 -6.88 28.15
CA ASP A 220 -14.20 -6.04 28.30
C ASP A 220 -14.36 -5.13 27.07
N VAL A 221 -15.45 -5.33 26.34
CA VAL A 221 -15.71 -4.57 25.11
C VAL A 221 -15.98 -3.08 25.37
N ASP A 222 -16.51 -2.72 26.55
CA ASP A 222 -16.80 -1.35 26.94
C ASP A 222 -15.50 -0.56 27.24
N GLU A 223 -14.40 -1.26 27.46
CA GLU A 223 -13.08 -0.67 27.66
C GLU A 223 -12.27 -0.51 26.36
N ILE A 224 -12.81 -0.94 25.22
CA ILE A 224 -12.15 -0.75 23.92
C ILE A 224 -12.11 0.73 23.56
N ALA A 225 -10.93 1.18 23.18
CA ALA A 225 -10.66 2.53 22.72
C ALA A 225 -9.49 2.53 21.72
N GLY A 226 -9.09 3.70 21.25
CA GLY A 226 -7.93 3.88 20.37
C GLY A 226 -6.98 4.95 20.88
N VAL A 227 -5.70 4.75 20.59
CA VAL A 227 -4.68 5.80 20.66
C VAL A 227 -4.11 5.99 19.27
N GLY A 228 -4.20 7.21 18.75
CA GLY A 228 -3.63 7.56 17.46
C GLY A 228 -2.40 8.44 17.63
N PHE A 229 -1.39 8.27 16.77
CA PHE A 229 -0.22 9.15 16.79
C PHE A 229 0.46 9.23 15.42
N ILE A 230 1.18 10.35 15.20
CA ILE A 230 2.05 10.55 14.05
C ILE A 230 3.49 10.54 14.52
N GLN A 231 4.30 9.69 13.90
CA GLN A 231 5.71 9.49 14.22
C GLN A 231 6.59 9.76 12.99
N ASN A 232 7.72 10.43 13.19
CA ASN A 232 8.79 10.48 12.19
C ASN A 232 9.70 9.26 12.41
N ASN A 233 9.63 8.28 11.51
CA ASN A 233 10.39 7.03 11.67
C ASN A 233 11.91 7.20 11.55
N THR A 234 12.40 8.30 10.98
CA THR A 234 13.85 8.59 10.91
C THR A 234 14.40 9.04 12.26
N THR A 235 13.67 9.95 12.95
CA THR A 235 14.09 10.51 14.25
C THR A 235 13.49 9.74 15.42
N LYS A 236 12.49 8.91 15.17
CA LYS A 236 11.60 8.24 16.14
C LYS A 236 10.68 9.21 16.90
N GLU A 237 10.77 10.51 16.68
CA GLU A 237 9.95 11.50 17.37
C GLU A 237 8.47 11.30 17.07
N VAL A 238 7.63 11.20 18.11
CA VAL A 238 6.19 11.33 18.00
C VAL A 238 5.86 12.82 17.98
N LEU A 239 5.20 13.24 16.90
CA LEU A 239 4.89 14.64 16.64
C LEU A 239 3.57 15.06 17.31
N GLN A 240 2.62 14.15 17.42
CA GLN A 240 1.33 14.34 18.08
C GLN A 240 0.71 12.99 18.41
N SER A 241 -0.10 12.94 19.46
CA SER A 241 -0.98 11.81 19.77
C SER A 241 -2.39 12.27 20.16
N ALA A 242 -3.33 11.33 20.17
CA ALA A 242 -4.71 11.57 20.61
C ALA A 242 -5.34 10.29 21.17
N ASN A 243 -6.20 10.45 22.17
CA ASN A 243 -7.16 9.43 22.60
C ASN A 243 -8.39 9.46 21.71
N SER A 244 -8.97 8.31 21.47
CA SER A 244 -10.22 8.23 20.73
C SER A 244 -11.43 8.63 21.59
N SER A 245 -12.47 9.10 20.89
CA SER A 245 -13.80 9.33 21.46
C SER A 245 -14.86 8.66 20.58
N ALA A 246 -16.09 8.54 21.08
CA ALA A 246 -17.22 8.09 20.28
C ALA A 246 -17.74 9.19 19.31
N ASN A 247 -17.32 10.44 19.51
CA ASN A 247 -17.79 11.56 18.71
C ASN A 247 -17.19 11.52 17.31
N PHE A 248 -18.03 11.82 16.31
CA PHE A 248 -17.56 12.00 14.95
C PHE A 248 -16.57 13.18 14.88
N PRO A 249 -15.42 13.02 14.22
CA PRO A 249 -14.42 14.09 14.14
C PRO A 249 -14.93 15.25 13.29
N THR A 250 -14.59 16.47 13.69
CA THR A 250 -14.83 17.65 12.86
C THR A 250 -13.84 17.63 11.69
N LEU A 251 -14.36 17.57 10.46
CA LEU A 251 -13.53 17.59 9.27
C LEU A 251 -12.99 19.01 9.01
N PRO A 252 -11.79 19.14 8.39
CA PRO A 252 -11.15 20.46 8.22
C PRO A 252 -11.92 21.45 7.37
N TYR A 253 -12.76 20.94 6.45
CA TYR A 253 -13.51 21.74 5.47
C TYR A 253 -14.99 21.36 5.46
N ASN A 254 -15.83 22.23 4.89
CA ASN A 254 -17.27 21.95 4.77
C ASN A 254 -17.61 21.25 3.45
N ARG A 255 -16.90 21.61 2.38
CA ARG A 255 -17.05 21.03 1.04
C ARG A 255 -15.68 20.61 0.55
N ASP A 256 -15.46 19.32 0.47
CA ASP A 256 -14.20 18.71 0.06
C ASP A 256 -14.51 17.33 -0.49
N LEU A 257 -14.32 17.14 -1.79
CA LEU A 257 -14.60 15.92 -2.50
C LEU A 257 -13.30 15.31 -3.06
N GLN A 258 -12.79 14.31 -2.41
CA GLN A 258 -11.56 13.64 -2.83
C GLN A 258 -11.83 12.61 -3.92
N VAL A 259 -11.01 12.61 -4.99
CA VAL A 259 -10.90 11.48 -5.93
C VAL A 259 -9.98 10.42 -5.32
N MET A 260 -10.57 9.28 -4.89
CA MET A 260 -9.86 8.24 -4.11
C MET A 260 -9.12 7.26 -5.00
N SER A 261 -9.79 6.71 -6.00
CA SER A 261 -9.27 5.65 -6.84
C SER A 261 -10.00 5.56 -8.16
N VAL A 262 -9.35 4.89 -9.10
CA VAL A 262 -9.92 4.59 -10.42
C VAL A 262 -9.76 3.10 -10.68
N GLN A 263 -10.84 2.49 -11.17
CA GLN A 263 -10.90 1.11 -11.62
C GLN A 263 -11.27 1.04 -13.10
N ASN A 264 -11.21 -0.14 -13.69
CA ASN A 264 -11.52 -0.39 -15.09
C ASN A 264 -10.65 0.41 -16.07
N VAL A 265 -9.40 0.64 -15.69
CA VAL A 265 -8.36 1.22 -16.54
C VAL A 265 -7.19 0.25 -16.57
N SER A 266 -6.85 -0.22 -17.75
CA SER A 266 -5.66 -1.05 -17.95
C SER A 266 -4.39 -0.21 -17.77
N ALA A 267 -3.35 -0.79 -17.17
CA ALA A 267 -2.03 -0.18 -17.08
C ALA A 267 -1.36 -0.03 -18.47
N THR A 268 -1.82 -0.85 -19.44
CA THR A 268 -1.38 -0.82 -20.83
C THR A 268 -2.58 -0.58 -21.75
N ASN A 269 -2.38 0.08 -22.89
CA ASN A 269 -3.49 0.37 -23.82
C ASN A 269 -3.05 0.26 -25.28
N CYS A 270 -3.87 -0.43 -26.08
CA CYS A 270 -3.77 -0.50 -27.53
C CYS A 270 -5.10 -0.14 -28.22
N SER A 271 -6.21 -0.19 -27.51
CA SER A 271 -7.52 0.11 -28.06
C SER A 271 -7.72 1.60 -28.36
N GLY A 272 -6.99 2.48 -27.69
CA GLY A 272 -7.23 3.92 -27.74
C GLY A 272 -8.54 4.31 -27.06
N ALA A 273 -9.02 3.50 -26.12
CA ALA A 273 -10.26 3.74 -25.38
C ALA A 273 -10.06 3.45 -23.88
N VAL A 274 -10.78 4.20 -23.04
CA VAL A 274 -10.89 3.95 -21.58
C VAL A 274 -12.33 4.20 -21.14
N ALA A 275 -12.80 3.46 -20.13
CA ALA A 275 -14.10 3.65 -19.50
C ALA A 275 -13.95 3.53 -17.97
N PRO A 276 -13.38 4.55 -17.31
CA PRO A 276 -13.02 4.49 -15.90
C PRO A 276 -14.23 4.38 -14.98
N VAL A 277 -14.05 3.69 -13.85
CA VAL A 277 -14.96 3.76 -12.70
C VAL A 277 -14.20 4.47 -11.56
N VAL A 278 -14.71 5.64 -11.17
CA VAL A 278 -14.05 6.54 -10.22
C VAL A 278 -14.73 6.44 -8.87
N THR A 279 -13.97 6.17 -7.83
CA THR A 279 -14.45 6.25 -6.45
C THR A 279 -14.07 7.61 -5.87
N VAL A 280 -15.06 8.32 -5.36
CA VAL A 280 -14.89 9.60 -4.65
C VAL A 280 -15.35 9.47 -3.21
N ARG A 281 -14.79 10.29 -2.32
CA ARG A 281 -15.16 10.39 -0.91
C ARG A 281 -15.49 11.83 -0.54
N ASN A 282 -16.56 12.00 0.22
CA ASN A 282 -16.86 13.29 0.85
C ASN A 282 -15.97 13.48 2.09
N ASN A 283 -14.97 14.33 2.00
CA ASN A 283 -14.10 14.72 3.11
C ASN A 283 -14.59 16.00 3.83
N GLY A 284 -15.73 16.53 3.41
CA GLY A 284 -16.34 17.72 4.01
C GLY A 284 -17.36 17.40 5.08
N ASN A 285 -17.67 18.40 5.94
CA ASN A 285 -18.69 18.28 6.97
C ASN A 285 -20.13 18.28 6.39
N ASN A 286 -20.33 18.84 5.19
CA ASN A 286 -21.65 18.92 4.56
C ASN A 286 -21.87 17.69 3.66
N THR A 287 -23.09 17.16 3.66
CA THR A 287 -23.48 16.15 2.65
C THR A 287 -23.31 16.71 1.25
N ILE A 288 -22.66 15.96 0.37
CA ILE A 288 -22.51 16.29 -1.05
C ILE A 288 -23.68 15.67 -1.82
N THR A 289 -24.40 16.51 -2.57
CA THR A 289 -25.58 16.12 -3.33
C THR A 289 -25.38 16.21 -4.84
N SER A 290 -24.34 16.91 -5.30
CA SER A 290 -23.97 17.01 -6.71
C SER A 290 -22.49 17.36 -6.86
N PHE A 291 -21.88 16.94 -7.95
CA PHE A 291 -20.54 17.33 -8.41
C PHE A 291 -20.34 16.95 -9.88
N ASP A 292 -19.29 17.47 -10.49
CA ASP A 292 -18.81 17.09 -11.80
C ASP A 292 -17.50 16.32 -11.70
N LEU A 293 -17.38 15.22 -12.45
CA LEU A 293 -16.11 14.55 -12.73
C LEU A 293 -15.65 14.91 -14.14
N ASN A 294 -14.49 15.50 -14.25
CA ASN A 294 -13.85 15.87 -15.49
C ASN A 294 -12.66 14.95 -15.75
N PHE A 295 -12.46 14.55 -16.99
CA PHE A 295 -11.35 13.68 -17.33
C PHE A 295 -10.92 13.85 -18.80
N ASN A 296 -9.65 13.58 -19.04
CA ASN A 296 -9.05 13.57 -20.37
C ASN A 296 -7.85 12.63 -20.41
N VAL A 297 -7.40 12.26 -21.61
CA VAL A 297 -6.15 11.56 -21.83
C VAL A 297 -5.20 12.49 -22.61
N ASN A 298 -3.93 12.56 -22.18
CA ASN A 298 -2.87 13.35 -22.82
C ASN A 298 -3.20 14.83 -23.00
N GLY A 299 -3.99 15.44 -22.10
CA GLY A 299 -4.42 16.83 -22.21
C GLY A 299 -5.38 17.07 -23.38
N GLY A 300 -6.03 16.02 -23.91
CA GLY A 300 -7.05 16.13 -24.94
C GLY A 300 -8.33 16.82 -24.46
N THR A 301 -9.39 16.73 -25.25
CA THR A 301 -10.69 17.35 -24.93
C THR A 301 -11.23 16.81 -23.59
N VAL A 302 -11.57 17.71 -22.68
CA VAL A 302 -12.14 17.33 -21.39
C VAL A 302 -13.55 16.77 -21.59
N SER A 303 -13.80 15.58 -21.08
CA SER A 303 -15.14 15.00 -20.93
C SER A 303 -15.61 15.22 -19.49
N THR A 304 -16.90 15.53 -19.33
CA THR A 304 -17.50 15.83 -18.03
C THR A 304 -18.67 14.87 -17.78
N GLN A 305 -18.67 14.26 -16.58
CA GLN A 305 -19.77 13.45 -16.07
C GLN A 305 -20.33 14.11 -14.81
N GLY A 306 -21.53 14.66 -14.89
CA GLY A 306 -22.26 15.15 -13.71
C GLY A 306 -22.80 13.98 -12.89
N TRP A 307 -22.77 14.13 -11.58
CA TRP A 307 -23.33 13.20 -10.62
C TRP A 307 -24.32 13.91 -9.68
N THR A 308 -25.39 13.22 -9.30
CA THR A 308 -26.35 13.67 -8.29
C THR A 308 -26.75 12.50 -7.38
N GLY A 309 -26.90 12.78 -6.09
CA GLY A 309 -27.24 11.77 -5.09
C GLY A 309 -27.11 12.31 -3.67
N SER A 310 -26.57 11.52 -2.75
CA SER A 310 -26.29 11.93 -1.37
C SER A 310 -25.08 11.16 -0.85
N ILE A 311 -24.00 11.87 -0.52
CA ILE A 311 -22.80 11.31 0.09
C ILE A 311 -22.61 12.02 1.43
N ALA A 312 -22.84 11.30 2.52
CA ALA A 312 -22.60 11.82 3.86
C ALA A 312 -21.08 12.01 4.12
N PRO A 313 -20.69 12.78 5.14
CA PRO A 313 -19.29 12.91 5.54
C PRO A 313 -18.59 11.55 5.71
N LEU A 314 -17.41 11.40 5.13
CA LEU A 314 -16.56 10.19 5.05
C LEU A 314 -17.13 9.01 4.25
N GLU A 315 -18.33 9.13 3.71
CA GLU A 315 -18.90 8.13 2.81
C GLU A 315 -18.30 8.26 1.40
N THR A 316 -18.37 7.16 0.67
CA THR A 316 -17.86 7.06 -0.70
C THR A 316 -18.98 6.74 -1.68
N THR A 317 -18.77 7.10 -2.94
CA THR A 317 -19.58 6.59 -4.05
C THR A 317 -18.70 6.28 -5.25
N SER A 318 -19.14 5.38 -6.11
CA SER A 318 -18.46 5.06 -7.37
C SER A 318 -19.28 5.58 -8.55
N VAL A 319 -18.60 6.21 -9.49
CA VAL A 319 -19.20 6.82 -10.69
C VAL A 319 -18.56 6.18 -11.91
N THR A 320 -19.36 5.58 -12.79
CA THR A 320 -18.90 5.10 -14.08
C THR A 320 -18.84 6.28 -15.05
N LEU A 321 -17.65 6.55 -15.59
CA LEU A 321 -17.46 7.59 -16.59
C LEU A 321 -17.83 7.07 -17.98
N PRO A 322 -18.28 7.94 -18.91
CA PRO A 322 -18.51 7.56 -20.29
C PRO A 322 -17.20 7.11 -20.96
N GLY A 323 -17.32 6.27 -21.99
CA GLY A 323 -16.17 5.87 -22.80
C GLY A 323 -15.48 7.09 -23.41
N TYR A 324 -14.14 7.10 -23.35
CA TYR A 324 -13.29 8.14 -23.92
C TYR A 324 -12.30 7.53 -24.89
N THR A 325 -12.20 8.10 -26.11
CA THR A 325 -11.27 7.64 -27.13
C THR A 325 -10.12 8.61 -27.32
N PHE A 326 -8.92 8.07 -27.55
CA PHE A 326 -7.71 8.84 -27.78
C PHE A 326 -6.76 8.09 -28.75
N THR A 327 -5.74 8.77 -29.26
CA THR A 327 -4.70 8.11 -30.05
C THR A 327 -3.64 7.54 -29.07
N PRO A 328 -3.46 6.20 -29.02
CA PRO A 328 -2.48 5.57 -28.16
C PRO A 328 -1.05 6.05 -28.47
N GLN A 329 -0.26 6.27 -27.43
CA GLN A 329 1.15 6.59 -27.47
C GLN A 329 1.93 5.57 -26.62
N LEU A 330 3.25 5.54 -26.69
CA LEU A 330 4.08 4.69 -25.82
C LEU A 330 3.87 4.99 -24.32
N SER A 331 3.53 6.23 -24.00
CA SER A 331 3.15 6.65 -22.66
C SER A 331 1.97 7.62 -22.76
N ASN A 332 0.89 7.29 -22.07
CA ASN A 332 -0.31 8.11 -21.98
C ASN A 332 -0.57 8.47 -20.52
N THR A 333 -1.31 9.55 -20.32
CA THR A 333 -1.68 10.03 -19.00
C THR A 333 -3.18 10.28 -18.94
N LEU A 334 -3.91 9.51 -18.15
CA LEU A 334 -5.30 9.77 -17.81
C LEU A 334 -5.33 10.70 -16.60
N GLN A 335 -5.94 11.87 -16.75
CA GLN A 335 -6.20 12.80 -15.66
C GLN A 335 -7.69 12.82 -15.36
N ILE A 336 -8.06 12.69 -14.09
CA ILE A 336 -9.43 12.77 -13.58
C ILE A 336 -9.45 13.75 -12.42
N TYR A 337 -10.42 14.64 -12.41
CA TYR A 337 -10.57 15.59 -11.31
C TYR A 337 -12.05 15.91 -11.02
N SER A 338 -12.36 16.09 -9.74
CA SER A 338 -13.67 16.54 -9.27
C SER A 338 -13.80 18.05 -9.34
N ASN A 339 -15.03 18.56 -9.48
CA ASN A 339 -15.32 19.97 -9.46
C ASN A 339 -16.77 20.24 -9.02
N HIS A 340 -17.03 21.46 -8.54
CA HIS A 340 -18.34 21.99 -8.18
C HIS A 340 -19.15 21.15 -7.18
N PRO A 341 -18.56 20.66 -6.05
CA PRO A 341 -19.34 19.98 -5.03
C PRO A 341 -20.46 20.92 -4.52
N ASN A 342 -21.71 20.45 -4.58
CA ASN A 342 -22.91 21.25 -4.26
C ASN A 342 -22.97 22.58 -5.04
N SER A 343 -22.57 22.59 -6.31
CA SER A 343 -22.50 23.78 -7.18
C SER A 343 -21.61 24.91 -6.63
N SER A 344 -20.63 24.59 -5.81
CA SER A 344 -19.72 25.55 -5.17
C SER A 344 -18.26 25.13 -5.41
N THR A 345 -17.32 25.97 -5.02
CA THR A 345 -15.89 25.65 -5.07
C THR A 345 -15.55 24.61 -3.99
N ASP A 346 -14.71 23.64 -4.34
CA ASP A 346 -14.06 22.76 -3.38
C ASP A 346 -13.11 23.57 -2.49
N GLU A 347 -13.14 23.30 -1.17
CA GLU A 347 -12.35 24.07 -0.19
C GLU A 347 -10.93 23.51 -0.04
N TYR A 348 -10.64 22.28 -0.58
CA TYR A 348 -9.32 21.67 -0.56
C TYR A 348 -8.96 20.99 -1.89
N PRO A 349 -8.61 21.76 -2.92
CA PRO A 349 -8.41 21.23 -4.27
C PRO A 349 -7.15 20.35 -4.46
N LYS A 350 -6.35 20.15 -3.42
CA LYS A 350 -5.12 19.31 -3.51
C LYS A 350 -5.42 17.80 -3.66
N ASN A 351 -6.62 17.36 -3.29
CA ASN A 351 -7.03 15.95 -3.36
C ASN A 351 -8.09 15.68 -4.44
N ASP A 352 -8.46 16.71 -5.22
CA ASP A 352 -9.48 16.63 -6.26
C ASP A 352 -9.00 15.87 -7.50
N THR A 353 -7.70 15.73 -7.72
CA THR A 353 -7.12 15.25 -8.97
C THR A 353 -6.36 13.96 -8.77
N LEU A 354 -6.64 12.99 -9.63
CA LEU A 354 -5.85 11.76 -9.76
C LEU A 354 -5.29 11.65 -11.19
N THR A 355 -4.02 11.32 -11.29
CA THR A 355 -3.30 11.13 -12.54
C THR A 355 -2.79 9.70 -12.63
N ILE A 356 -3.14 9.02 -13.72
CA ILE A 356 -2.81 7.61 -13.95
C ILE A 356 -1.98 7.49 -15.21
N PRO A 357 -0.74 6.96 -15.12
CA PRO A 357 0.03 6.62 -16.29
C PRO A 357 -0.54 5.37 -16.96
N ILE A 358 -0.61 5.37 -18.29
CA ILE A 358 -1.02 4.23 -19.11
C ILE A 358 0.06 4.02 -20.16
N SER A 359 0.74 2.89 -20.12
CA SER A 359 1.76 2.53 -21.12
C SER A 359 1.13 2.09 -22.45
N GLY A 360 1.86 2.16 -23.54
CA GLY A 360 1.49 1.44 -24.76
C GLY A 360 1.47 -0.07 -24.48
N ALA A 361 0.50 -0.76 -25.03
CA ALA A 361 0.42 -2.21 -24.85
C ALA A 361 1.59 -2.92 -25.55
N GLU A 362 2.14 -3.92 -24.88
CA GLU A 362 3.22 -4.77 -25.42
C GLU A 362 2.75 -5.53 -26.67
N ALA A 363 3.64 -5.61 -27.64
CA ALA A 363 3.44 -6.45 -28.80
C ALA A 363 3.76 -7.91 -28.45
N THR A 364 2.81 -8.81 -28.72
CA THR A 364 2.92 -10.23 -28.37
C THR A 364 2.72 -11.12 -29.59
N SER A 365 3.17 -12.37 -29.49
CA SER A 365 2.79 -13.43 -30.42
C SER A 365 1.31 -13.82 -30.23
N LEU A 366 0.82 -14.73 -31.08
CA LEU A 366 -0.52 -15.29 -30.97
C LEU A 366 -0.65 -16.42 -29.93
N THR A 367 0.45 -16.99 -29.45
CA THR A 367 0.46 -18.06 -28.46
C THR A 367 0.82 -17.50 -27.10
N LEU A 368 -0.07 -17.62 -26.13
CA LEU A 368 0.13 -17.11 -24.77
C LEU A 368 0.19 -18.26 -23.76
N TYR A 369 0.95 -18.05 -22.70
CA TYR A 369 1.02 -18.94 -21.54
C TYR A 369 0.53 -18.19 -20.30
N LEU A 370 -0.53 -18.71 -19.68
CA LEU A 370 -1.07 -18.19 -18.44
C LEU A 370 -0.71 -19.15 -17.30
N PHE A 371 -0.12 -18.60 -16.24
CA PHE A 371 0.18 -19.31 -14.99
C PHE A 371 -0.61 -18.65 -13.87
N ILE A 372 -1.42 -19.42 -13.15
CA ILE A 372 -2.16 -18.95 -11.98
C ILE A 372 -1.89 -19.89 -10.81
N LYS A 373 -1.20 -19.41 -9.80
CA LYS A 373 -1.16 -20.04 -8.50
C LYS A 373 -2.32 -19.47 -7.67
N THR A 374 -3.31 -20.31 -7.39
CA THR A 374 -4.45 -19.92 -6.55
C THR A 374 -4.04 -19.67 -5.10
N ASP A 375 -4.83 -18.89 -4.39
CA ASP A 375 -4.78 -18.74 -2.93
C ASP A 375 -5.57 -19.86 -2.22
N ASN A 376 -6.07 -19.60 -1.01
CA ASN A 376 -6.87 -20.56 -0.24
C ASN A 376 -8.32 -20.66 -0.72
N ASN A 377 -8.80 -19.71 -1.55
CA ASN A 377 -10.16 -19.62 -2.10
C ASN A 377 -10.18 -19.76 -3.64
N PRO A 378 -9.71 -20.87 -4.21
CA PRO A 378 -9.52 -21.02 -5.65
C PRO A 378 -10.80 -20.84 -6.47
N GLN A 379 -11.97 -21.07 -5.88
CA GLN A 379 -13.27 -20.95 -6.53
C GLN A 379 -13.67 -19.47 -6.82
N GLU A 380 -12.99 -18.50 -6.25
CA GLU A 380 -13.22 -17.06 -6.46
C GLU A 380 -12.49 -16.54 -7.70
N THR A 381 -11.48 -17.28 -8.20
CA THR A 381 -10.61 -16.85 -9.31
C THR A 381 -11.13 -17.33 -10.65
N THR A 382 -11.38 -16.39 -11.57
CA THR A 382 -11.70 -16.65 -12.99
C THR A 382 -10.95 -15.65 -13.88
N TRP A 383 -10.89 -15.92 -15.19
CA TRP A 383 -10.31 -15.00 -16.16
C TRP A 383 -10.98 -15.13 -17.52
N ASP A 384 -10.89 -14.06 -18.31
CA ASP A 384 -11.23 -14.08 -19.73
C ASP A 384 -10.24 -13.24 -20.58
N ILE A 385 -10.23 -13.50 -21.89
CA ILE A 385 -9.61 -12.65 -22.90
C ILE A 385 -10.68 -12.25 -23.89
N LYS A 386 -10.79 -10.95 -24.14
CA LYS A 386 -11.73 -10.37 -25.10
C LYS A 386 -11.00 -9.66 -26.22
N ASP A 387 -11.56 -9.74 -27.42
CA ASP A 387 -11.13 -8.92 -28.55
C ASP A 387 -11.64 -7.47 -28.42
N ALA A 388 -11.22 -6.58 -29.31
CA ALA A 388 -11.64 -5.17 -29.33
C ALA A 388 -13.17 -4.98 -29.49
N GLY A 389 -13.90 -5.99 -29.97
CA GLY A 389 -15.37 -5.99 -30.07
C GLY A 389 -16.07 -6.49 -28.80
N GLY A 390 -15.30 -6.93 -27.78
CA GLY A 390 -15.82 -7.48 -26.54
C GLY A 390 -16.18 -8.97 -26.60
N LEU A 391 -15.88 -9.67 -27.71
CA LEU A 391 -16.09 -11.11 -27.83
C LEU A 391 -15.04 -11.86 -27.00
N ILE A 392 -15.48 -12.77 -26.13
CA ILE A 392 -14.59 -13.65 -25.39
C ILE A 392 -13.96 -14.66 -26.35
N VAL A 393 -12.62 -14.62 -26.46
CA VAL A 393 -11.83 -15.55 -27.27
C VAL A 393 -11.22 -16.67 -26.45
N ALA A 394 -11.02 -16.46 -25.14
CA ALA A 394 -10.57 -17.46 -24.20
C ALA A 394 -11.07 -17.14 -22.79
N SER A 395 -11.23 -18.16 -21.96
CA SER A 395 -11.59 -17.98 -20.54
C SER A 395 -11.24 -19.23 -19.72
N GLY A 396 -11.12 -19.07 -18.40
CA GLY A 396 -10.86 -20.17 -17.49
C GLY A 396 -11.28 -19.89 -16.04
N GLY A 397 -11.17 -20.94 -15.21
CA GLY A 397 -11.72 -20.96 -13.85
C GLY A 397 -13.24 -21.21 -13.83
N PRO A 398 -13.92 -21.22 -12.65
CA PRO A 398 -13.24 -21.16 -11.37
C PRO A 398 -12.39 -22.42 -11.08
N TYR A 399 -11.37 -22.27 -10.25
CA TYR A 399 -10.48 -23.37 -9.86
C TYR A 399 -11.00 -24.10 -8.62
N THR A 400 -10.52 -25.32 -8.37
CA THR A 400 -11.03 -26.15 -7.28
C THR A 400 -10.01 -26.47 -6.19
N THR A 401 -8.71 -26.35 -6.51
CA THR A 401 -7.63 -26.76 -5.60
C THR A 401 -6.82 -25.54 -5.18
N PRO A 402 -6.69 -25.29 -3.85
CA PRO A 402 -5.93 -24.16 -3.34
C PRO A 402 -4.42 -24.37 -3.49
N ASN A 403 -3.69 -23.25 -3.61
CA ASN A 403 -2.22 -23.19 -3.62
C ASN A 403 -1.54 -24.02 -4.74
N ILE A 404 -2.26 -24.33 -5.81
CA ILE A 404 -1.76 -25.08 -6.97
C ILE A 404 -1.51 -24.12 -8.12
N VAL A 405 -0.44 -24.36 -8.87
CA VAL A 405 -0.16 -23.64 -10.12
C VAL A 405 -0.91 -24.31 -11.27
N ASN A 406 -1.90 -23.60 -11.79
CA ASN A 406 -2.61 -23.93 -13.03
C ASN A 406 -1.86 -23.33 -14.21
N ARG A 407 -1.90 -23.99 -15.37
CA ARG A 407 -1.20 -23.56 -16.58
C ARG A 407 -2.09 -23.76 -17.78
N ASP A 408 -2.32 -22.66 -18.50
CA ASP A 408 -3.13 -22.66 -19.71
C ASP A 408 -2.28 -22.19 -20.90
N THR A 409 -2.41 -22.86 -22.03
CA THR A 409 -1.87 -22.41 -23.32
C THR A 409 -3.04 -21.86 -24.13
N ILE A 410 -2.92 -20.62 -24.56
CA ILE A 410 -4.01 -19.87 -25.19
C ILE A 410 -3.55 -19.46 -26.58
N GLU A 411 -4.33 -19.83 -27.59
CA GLU A 411 -4.12 -19.39 -28.97
C GLU A 411 -5.06 -18.22 -29.29
N ILE A 412 -4.49 -17.06 -29.57
CA ILE A 412 -5.22 -15.86 -29.98
C ILE A 412 -5.57 -15.99 -31.48
N PRO A 413 -6.86 -15.83 -31.86
CA PRO A 413 -7.32 -16.20 -33.20
C PRO A 413 -6.84 -15.27 -34.31
N ALA A 414 -6.49 -14.03 -34.01
CA ALA A 414 -6.08 -13.04 -34.99
C ALA A 414 -5.17 -11.96 -34.37
N TYR A 415 -4.48 -11.22 -35.21
CA TYR A 415 -3.75 -10.03 -34.77
C TYR A 415 -4.72 -8.90 -34.39
N GLY A 416 -4.40 -8.17 -33.34
CA GLY A 416 -5.22 -7.06 -32.84
C GLY A 416 -5.01 -6.76 -31.38
N CYS A 417 -5.76 -5.79 -30.88
CA CYS A 417 -5.80 -5.43 -29.48
C CYS A 417 -6.76 -6.35 -28.71
N TYR A 418 -6.30 -6.88 -27.58
CA TYR A 418 -7.04 -7.76 -26.69
C TYR A 418 -6.96 -7.28 -25.27
N THR A 419 -7.98 -7.63 -24.47
CA THR A 419 -8.00 -7.39 -23.03
C THR A 419 -8.06 -8.71 -22.28
N PHE A 420 -7.01 -9.05 -21.53
CA PHE A 420 -7.04 -10.08 -20.51
C PHE A 420 -7.63 -9.49 -19.24
N THR A 421 -8.57 -10.15 -18.60
CA THR A 421 -9.09 -9.75 -17.31
C THR A 421 -9.08 -10.94 -16.35
N ILE A 422 -8.43 -10.78 -15.20
CA ILE A 422 -8.53 -11.71 -14.08
C ILE A 422 -9.55 -11.15 -13.08
N TYR A 423 -10.37 -12.03 -12.51
CA TYR A 423 -11.42 -11.69 -11.56
C TYR A 423 -11.23 -12.46 -10.25
N ASP A 424 -11.64 -11.83 -9.17
CA ASP A 424 -11.76 -12.42 -7.83
C ASP A 424 -13.11 -12.07 -7.22
N ALA A 425 -13.95 -13.08 -6.98
CA ALA A 425 -15.30 -12.89 -6.47
C ALA A 425 -15.32 -12.43 -5.00
N GLY A 426 -14.24 -12.68 -4.26
CA GLY A 426 -14.05 -12.19 -2.88
C GLY A 426 -13.66 -10.72 -2.81
N GLY A 427 -13.21 -10.13 -3.93
CA GLY A 427 -12.86 -8.70 -4.03
C GLY A 427 -11.53 -8.32 -3.38
N ASN A 428 -10.70 -9.30 -3.00
CA ASN A 428 -9.42 -9.09 -2.33
C ASN A 428 -8.20 -9.55 -3.16
N GLY A 429 -8.42 -10.03 -4.39
CA GLY A 429 -7.42 -10.62 -5.24
C GLY A 429 -6.98 -12.00 -4.74
N ILE A 430 -5.94 -12.57 -5.36
CA ILE A 430 -5.40 -13.89 -4.99
C ILE A 430 -4.19 -13.82 -4.04
N CYS A 431 -3.84 -12.63 -3.59
CA CYS A 431 -2.79 -12.30 -2.59
C CYS A 431 -3.25 -11.08 -1.80
N CYS A 432 -2.92 -10.90 -0.60
CA CYS A 432 -2.06 -11.55 0.38
C CYS A 432 -2.90 -11.79 1.66
N ASN A 433 -4.25 -11.56 1.57
CA ASN A 433 -5.18 -11.73 2.68
C ASN A 433 -5.51 -13.21 2.94
N ASN A 434 -5.81 -13.97 1.87
CA ASN A 434 -6.24 -15.36 1.95
C ASN A 434 -5.19 -16.35 1.42
N GLY A 435 -3.92 -15.97 1.32
CA GLY A 435 -2.84 -16.80 0.81
C GLY A 435 -1.87 -16.02 -0.05
N ASN A 436 -0.93 -16.74 -0.68
CA ASN A 436 0.11 -16.16 -1.52
C ASN A 436 -0.07 -16.63 -2.97
N GLY A 437 -1.24 -16.36 -3.55
CA GLY A 437 -1.51 -16.56 -4.95
C GLY A 437 -0.73 -15.57 -5.82
N LEU A 438 -0.53 -15.92 -7.06
CA LEU A 438 0.07 -15.04 -8.08
C LEU A 438 -0.35 -15.52 -9.47
N TYR A 439 -0.34 -14.63 -10.44
CA TYR A 439 -0.52 -14.98 -11.84
C TYR A 439 0.54 -14.31 -12.72
N LEU A 440 0.81 -14.93 -13.87
CA LEU A 440 1.69 -14.41 -14.91
C LEU A 440 1.08 -14.78 -16.27
N LEU A 441 0.87 -13.77 -17.12
CA LEU A 441 0.55 -13.96 -18.53
C LEU A 441 1.76 -13.52 -19.36
N GLN A 442 2.24 -14.39 -20.22
CA GLN A 442 3.36 -14.12 -21.14
C GLN A 442 3.10 -14.78 -22.50
N ASP A 443 3.78 -14.30 -23.53
CA ASP A 443 3.75 -14.95 -24.84
C ASP A 443 4.74 -16.14 -24.93
N ASP A 444 4.71 -16.89 -26.03
CA ASP A 444 5.61 -18.03 -26.27
C ASP A 444 7.07 -17.60 -26.52
N LEU A 445 7.30 -16.31 -26.72
CA LEU A 445 8.64 -15.71 -26.83
C LEU A 445 9.16 -15.24 -25.47
N GLY A 446 8.36 -15.34 -24.40
CA GLY A 446 8.70 -14.92 -23.03
C GLY A 446 8.52 -13.41 -22.81
N THR A 447 7.76 -12.71 -23.66
CA THR A 447 7.34 -11.35 -23.39
C THR A 447 6.29 -11.38 -22.29
N GLU A 448 6.60 -10.80 -21.16
CA GLU A 448 5.66 -10.64 -20.06
C GLU A 448 4.61 -9.61 -20.42
N ILE A 449 3.33 -9.99 -20.32
CA ILE A 449 2.19 -9.11 -20.54
C ILE A 449 1.77 -8.49 -19.22
N VAL A 450 1.63 -9.32 -18.20
CA VAL A 450 1.26 -8.90 -16.85
C VAL A 450 1.59 -9.98 -15.82
N GLU A 451 2.03 -9.55 -14.64
CA GLU A 451 2.08 -10.39 -13.44
C GLU A 451 1.39 -9.67 -12.27
N GLY A 452 0.90 -10.44 -11.30
CA GLY A 452 0.27 -9.86 -10.12
C GLY A 452 -0.36 -10.88 -9.18
N GLY A 453 -1.09 -10.35 -8.19
CA GLY A 453 -1.83 -11.15 -7.19
C GLY A 453 -2.73 -10.30 -6.30
N ASN A 454 -2.37 -9.04 -6.05
CA ASN A 454 -3.15 -8.11 -5.24
C ASN A 454 -3.85 -7.09 -6.15
N PHE A 455 -5.04 -7.44 -6.65
CA PHE A 455 -5.75 -6.65 -7.67
C PHE A 455 -7.21 -6.30 -7.30
N GLY A 456 -7.66 -6.68 -6.10
CA GLY A 456 -9.06 -6.47 -5.71
C GLY A 456 -10.02 -7.40 -6.46
N ALA A 457 -11.18 -6.88 -6.87
CA ALA A 457 -12.23 -7.68 -7.51
C ALA A 457 -11.88 -8.09 -8.96
N TYR A 458 -11.11 -7.29 -9.69
CA TYR A 458 -10.67 -7.61 -11.05
C TYR A 458 -9.54 -6.69 -11.52
N GLN A 459 -8.77 -7.17 -12.50
CA GLN A 459 -7.70 -6.40 -13.15
C GLN A 459 -7.73 -6.63 -14.66
N PRO A 460 -8.06 -5.62 -15.48
CA PRO A 460 -7.91 -5.67 -16.92
C PRO A 460 -6.48 -5.34 -17.34
N THR A 461 -5.98 -5.99 -18.39
CA THR A 461 -4.69 -5.71 -19.02
C THR A 461 -4.83 -5.80 -20.52
N GLU A 462 -4.58 -4.70 -21.23
CA GLU A 462 -4.57 -4.72 -22.69
C GLU A 462 -3.21 -5.16 -23.23
N PHE A 463 -3.22 -5.97 -24.26
CA PHE A 463 -2.04 -6.36 -25.02
C PHE A 463 -2.34 -6.36 -26.51
N ASN A 464 -1.30 -6.18 -27.32
CA ASN A 464 -1.43 -6.10 -28.78
C ASN A 464 -0.84 -7.36 -29.40
N ALA A 465 -1.70 -8.34 -29.74
CA ALA A 465 -1.28 -9.49 -30.53
C ALA A 465 -0.92 -8.98 -31.95
N ASN A 466 0.38 -8.86 -32.24
CA ASN A 466 0.89 -8.31 -33.49
C ASN A 466 2.17 -9.03 -33.88
N LEU A 467 2.38 -9.24 -35.17
CA LEU A 467 3.70 -9.63 -35.64
C LEU A 467 4.65 -8.46 -35.39
N PRO A 468 5.80 -8.67 -34.73
CA PRO A 468 6.78 -7.63 -34.64
C PRO A 468 7.14 -7.16 -36.06
N SER A 469 6.88 -5.86 -36.33
CA SER A 469 7.26 -5.25 -37.61
C SER A 469 8.72 -5.46 -37.86
N ALA A 470 9.11 -5.97 -39.01
CA ALA A 470 10.47 -6.29 -39.41
C ALA A 470 11.43 -5.07 -39.50
N ILE A 471 11.03 -3.91 -38.93
CA ILE A 471 11.81 -2.68 -38.87
C ILE A 471 11.73 -2.10 -37.46
N GLU A 472 12.16 -2.87 -36.45
CA GLU A 472 12.48 -2.26 -35.15
C GLU A 472 13.99 -2.43 -34.88
N VAL A 473 14.55 -1.34 -34.35
CA VAL A 473 15.90 -1.31 -33.82
C VAL A 473 16.10 -2.55 -32.97
N PHE A 474 17.06 -3.39 -33.32
CA PHE A 474 17.40 -4.65 -32.67
C PHE A 474 17.55 -4.45 -31.16
N ASP A 475 16.47 -4.67 -30.40
CA ASP A 475 16.48 -4.54 -28.96
C ASP A 475 17.26 -5.71 -28.37
N GLN A 476 18.21 -5.39 -27.49
CA GLN A 476 19.02 -6.41 -26.79
C GLN A 476 18.16 -7.41 -26.01
N THR A 477 16.91 -7.08 -25.65
CA THR A 477 15.98 -7.98 -24.97
C THR A 477 15.52 -9.12 -25.87
N ARG A 478 15.43 -8.93 -27.18
CA ARG A 478 15.03 -9.93 -28.15
C ARG A 478 16.18 -10.87 -28.55
N ALA A 479 17.41 -10.41 -28.37
CA ALA A 479 18.59 -11.16 -28.77
C ALA A 479 18.78 -12.46 -27.99
N LEU A 480 18.35 -12.53 -26.72
CA LEU A 480 18.44 -13.71 -25.86
C LEU A 480 17.37 -13.69 -24.76
N ARG A 481 16.62 -14.75 -24.62
CA ARG A 481 15.59 -14.96 -23.59
C ARG A 481 15.76 -16.32 -22.94
N VAL A 482 15.27 -16.48 -21.70
CA VAL A 482 15.30 -17.75 -20.96
C VAL A 482 13.98 -17.95 -20.26
N PHE A 483 13.36 -19.09 -20.48
CA PHE A 483 12.11 -19.46 -19.81
C PHE A 483 12.01 -20.98 -19.57
N PRO A 484 11.30 -21.39 -18.49
CA PRO A 484 10.83 -20.55 -17.42
C PRO A 484 11.98 -19.92 -16.62
N ASN A 485 11.77 -18.73 -16.06
CA ASN A 485 12.70 -18.10 -15.15
C ASN A 485 11.89 -17.45 -14.01
N PRO A 486 11.90 -18.01 -12.79
CA PRO A 486 12.81 -19.06 -12.30
C PRO A 486 12.62 -20.44 -12.95
N ALA A 487 13.74 -21.15 -13.15
CA ALA A 487 13.81 -22.45 -13.78
C ALA A 487 13.94 -23.57 -12.74
N ASN A 488 13.36 -24.74 -13.04
CA ASN A 488 13.48 -25.95 -12.22
C ASN A 488 13.78 -27.15 -13.12
N GLY A 489 14.98 -27.71 -12.98
CA GLY A 489 15.44 -28.88 -13.73
C GLY A 489 15.83 -28.61 -15.19
N SER A 490 15.10 -27.75 -15.91
CA SER A 490 15.48 -27.29 -17.26
C SER A 490 14.96 -25.91 -17.55
N ALA A 491 15.51 -25.23 -18.55
CA ALA A 491 15.03 -23.99 -19.13
C ALA A 491 15.25 -23.99 -20.65
N THR A 492 14.54 -23.16 -21.37
CA THR A 492 14.74 -22.93 -22.80
C THR A 492 15.40 -21.57 -23.00
N ALA A 493 16.53 -21.54 -23.69
CA ALA A 493 17.09 -20.32 -24.26
C ALA A 493 16.49 -20.10 -25.65
N ALA A 494 15.78 -19.00 -25.84
CA ALA A 494 15.35 -18.54 -27.16
C ALA A 494 16.20 -17.33 -27.57
N PHE A 495 16.72 -17.35 -28.81
CA PHE A 495 17.57 -16.27 -29.31
C PHE A 495 17.37 -16.05 -30.80
N TYR A 496 17.62 -14.82 -31.22
CA TYR A 496 17.50 -14.41 -32.61
C TYR A 496 18.89 -14.12 -33.20
N LEU A 497 19.16 -14.67 -34.38
CA LEU A 497 20.34 -14.35 -35.19
C LEU A 497 19.95 -13.42 -36.32
N PRO A 498 20.45 -12.16 -36.35
CA PRO A 498 20.16 -11.22 -37.44
C PRO A 498 20.85 -11.61 -38.77
N ASP A 499 21.90 -12.40 -38.68
CA ASP A 499 22.67 -12.91 -39.80
C ASP A 499 22.99 -14.40 -39.58
N PRO A 500 23.07 -15.23 -40.64
CA PRO A 500 23.48 -16.60 -40.48
C PRO A 500 24.87 -16.72 -39.86
N GLY A 501 25.03 -17.62 -38.88
CA GLY A 501 26.30 -17.74 -38.15
C GLY A 501 26.33 -18.83 -37.11
N THR A 502 27.44 -18.91 -36.37
CA THR A 502 27.59 -19.81 -35.22
C THR A 502 27.15 -19.11 -33.93
N ALA A 503 26.55 -19.85 -33.03
CA ALA A 503 26.15 -19.37 -31.71
C ALA A 503 26.71 -20.30 -30.61
N GLU A 504 27.15 -19.69 -29.51
CA GLU A 504 27.57 -20.39 -28.31
C GLU A 504 26.78 -19.84 -27.11
N LEU A 505 26.13 -20.76 -26.38
CA LEU A 505 25.44 -20.47 -25.14
C LEU A 505 26.25 -20.95 -23.95
N SER A 506 26.42 -20.15 -22.92
CA SER A 506 27.09 -20.50 -21.67
C SER A 506 26.36 -19.96 -20.45
N LEU A 507 26.11 -20.82 -19.47
CA LEU A 507 25.55 -20.44 -18.18
C LEU A 507 26.67 -20.26 -17.15
N LYS A 508 26.78 -19.08 -16.56
CA LYS A 508 27.83 -18.72 -15.61
C LYS A 508 27.28 -18.45 -14.23
N ASP A 509 27.98 -18.86 -13.19
CA ASP A 509 27.69 -18.49 -11.82
C ASP A 509 28.12 -17.02 -11.51
N MET A 510 27.83 -16.56 -10.30
CA MET A 510 28.18 -15.20 -9.84
C MET A 510 29.70 -14.90 -9.87
N THR A 511 30.55 -15.93 -9.92
CA THR A 511 32.02 -15.80 -10.01
C THR A 511 32.52 -15.81 -11.46
N GLY A 512 31.63 -15.98 -12.45
CA GLY A 512 31.95 -16.07 -13.86
C GLY A 512 32.36 -17.46 -14.35
N ARG A 513 32.26 -18.48 -13.51
CA ARG A 513 32.59 -19.86 -13.85
C ARG A 513 31.45 -20.48 -14.67
N ASN A 514 31.77 -21.13 -15.79
CA ASN A 514 30.82 -21.89 -16.58
C ASN A 514 30.29 -23.12 -15.82
N VAL A 515 28.97 -23.21 -15.69
CA VAL A 515 28.28 -24.37 -15.10
C VAL A 515 27.56 -25.22 -16.15
N TRP A 516 27.27 -24.64 -17.31
CA TRP A 516 26.70 -25.30 -18.47
C TRP A 516 27.09 -24.55 -19.74
N SER A 517 27.25 -25.26 -20.89
CA SER A 517 27.44 -24.62 -22.19
C SER A 517 26.97 -25.53 -23.32
N ALA A 518 26.53 -24.90 -24.43
CA ALA A 518 26.17 -25.56 -25.68
C ALA A 518 26.66 -24.74 -26.86
N ARG A 519 27.37 -25.40 -27.80
CA ARG A 519 27.73 -24.82 -29.08
C ARG A 519 26.70 -25.25 -30.11
N GLN A 520 26.11 -24.29 -30.75
CA GLN A 520 25.26 -24.48 -31.90
C GLN A 520 26.14 -24.39 -33.17
N GLY A 521 25.91 -25.28 -34.10
CA GLY A 521 26.59 -25.23 -35.39
C GLY A 521 26.27 -23.93 -36.16
N TYR A 522 26.49 -23.95 -37.44
CA TYR A 522 26.10 -22.85 -38.29
C TYR A 522 24.57 -22.83 -38.42
N LEU A 523 23.93 -21.78 -37.96
CA LEU A 523 22.49 -21.58 -37.96
C LEU A 523 22.09 -20.53 -39.00
N PRO A 524 20.91 -20.65 -39.67
CA PRO A 524 20.38 -19.59 -40.53
C PRO A 524 20.00 -18.35 -39.74
N GLU A 525 19.74 -17.24 -40.42
CA GLU A 525 19.04 -16.10 -39.87
C GLU A 525 17.69 -16.51 -39.29
N GLY A 526 17.27 -15.92 -38.14
CA GLY A 526 15.96 -16.15 -37.55
C GLY A 526 16.02 -16.56 -36.08
N ASP A 527 14.87 -17.05 -35.60
CA ASP A 527 14.66 -17.47 -34.23
C ASP A 527 15.14 -18.90 -33.99
N HIS A 528 15.87 -19.09 -32.89
CA HIS A 528 16.42 -20.39 -32.49
C HIS A 528 16.10 -20.68 -31.03
N ARG A 529 16.03 -21.98 -30.67
CA ARG A 529 15.80 -22.46 -29.31
C ARG A 529 16.77 -23.54 -28.93
N THR A 530 17.22 -23.49 -27.67
CA THR A 530 18.14 -24.53 -27.12
C THR A 530 17.69 -24.83 -25.69
N GLU A 531 17.49 -26.10 -25.39
CA GLU A 531 17.19 -26.51 -24.02
C GLU A 531 18.48 -26.48 -23.16
N ILE A 532 18.32 -25.92 -21.94
CA ILE A 532 19.37 -25.86 -20.93
C ILE A 532 19.04 -26.89 -19.86
N ASP A 533 19.87 -27.92 -19.74
CA ASP A 533 19.77 -28.89 -18.65
C ASP A 533 20.33 -28.27 -17.35
N LEU A 534 19.49 -28.12 -16.35
CA LEU A 534 19.80 -27.56 -15.03
C LEU A 534 19.78 -28.63 -13.92
N THR A 535 19.65 -29.93 -14.25
CA THR A 535 19.50 -31.01 -13.26
C THR A 535 20.69 -31.12 -12.29
N GLY A 536 21.86 -30.70 -12.69
CA GLY A 536 23.07 -30.67 -11.85
C GLY A 536 23.45 -29.30 -11.31
N VAL A 537 22.64 -28.26 -11.58
CA VAL A 537 22.93 -26.89 -11.19
C VAL A 537 22.34 -26.59 -9.81
N VAL A 538 23.14 -26.03 -8.91
CA VAL A 538 22.71 -25.67 -7.55
C VAL A 538 21.72 -24.48 -7.62
N PRO A 539 20.64 -24.44 -6.80
CA PRO A 539 19.75 -23.30 -6.74
C PRO A 539 20.51 -21.99 -6.51
N GLY A 540 20.18 -20.94 -7.28
CA GLY A 540 20.88 -19.67 -7.21
C GLY A 540 20.66 -18.78 -8.42
N ILE A 541 21.41 -17.66 -8.47
CA ILE A 541 21.40 -16.71 -9.57
C ILE A 541 22.56 -17.02 -10.52
N TYR A 542 22.25 -17.08 -11.82
CA TYR A 542 23.17 -17.35 -12.90
C TYR A 542 23.02 -16.31 -14.02
N PHE A 543 24.00 -16.28 -14.92
CA PHE A 543 23.96 -15.44 -16.11
C PHE A 543 24.15 -16.32 -17.36
N LEU A 544 23.09 -16.39 -18.17
CA LEU A 544 23.20 -17.02 -19.50
C LEU A 544 23.79 -16.01 -20.46
N GLN A 545 24.85 -16.43 -21.17
CA GLN A 545 25.47 -15.65 -22.23
C GLN A 545 25.29 -16.34 -23.56
N LEU A 546 24.87 -15.60 -24.57
CA LEU A 546 24.90 -15.97 -25.98
C LEU A 546 26.03 -15.20 -26.66
N THR A 547 26.95 -15.93 -27.29
CA THR A 547 28.02 -15.35 -28.10
C THR A 547 27.75 -15.69 -29.58
N THR A 548 27.66 -14.68 -30.43
CA THR A 548 27.49 -14.81 -31.87
C THR A 548 28.34 -13.78 -32.59
N GLY A 549 29.27 -14.21 -33.43
CA GLY A 549 30.28 -13.33 -34.00
C GLY A 549 31.04 -12.55 -32.91
N ASN A 550 31.04 -11.22 -33.00
CA ASN A 550 31.68 -10.35 -32.03
C ASN A 550 30.70 -9.80 -30.95
N LYS A 551 29.46 -10.32 -30.89
CA LYS A 551 28.42 -9.83 -29.95
C LYS A 551 28.22 -10.84 -28.82
N VAL A 552 28.03 -10.31 -27.61
CA VAL A 552 27.70 -11.10 -26.41
C VAL A 552 26.44 -10.52 -25.79
N TYR A 553 25.42 -11.35 -25.62
CA TYR A 553 24.17 -11.00 -24.94
C TYR A 553 24.10 -11.76 -23.62
N THR A 554 23.58 -11.11 -22.56
CA THR A 554 23.55 -11.72 -21.22
C THR A 554 22.14 -11.61 -20.62
N ARG A 555 21.68 -12.68 -19.99
CA ARG A 555 20.40 -12.73 -19.24
C ARG A 555 20.61 -13.37 -17.87
N LYS A 556 19.95 -12.79 -16.88
CA LYS A 556 19.87 -13.35 -15.53
C LYS A 556 18.93 -14.56 -15.55
N VAL A 557 19.36 -15.66 -14.94
CA VAL A 557 18.59 -16.89 -14.75
C VAL A 557 18.56 -17.22 -13.27
N THR A 558 17.37 -17.40 -12.72
CA THR A 558 17.18 -17.88 -11.36
C THR A 558 16.85 -19.37 -11.42
N VAL A 559 17.65 -20.20 -10.74
CA VAL A 559 17.42 -21.64 -10.63
C VAL A 559 16.84 -21.94 -9.26
N ASN A 560 15.67 -22.57 -9.24
CA ASN A 560 14.98 -23.04 -8.03
C ASN A 560 15.00 -24.57 -8.01
N ARG A 561 14.69 -25.16 -6.84
CA ARG A 561 14.43 -26.59 -6.69
C ARG A 561 12.94 -26.85 -6.56
#